data_b29c920d4460d6371a286bfe70de4f80
#
_entry.id   b29c920d4460d6371a286bfe70de4f80
#
_cell.length_a   1.000
_cell.length_b   1.000
_cell.length_c   1.000
_cell.angle_alpha   90.00
_cell.angle_beta   90.00
_cell.angle_gamma   90.00
#
_symmetry.space_group_name_H-M   'P 1'
#
loop_
_entity.id
_entity.type
_entity.pdbx_description
1 polymer ?
#
loop_
_entity_poly.entity_id
_entity_poly.type
_entity_poly.pdbx_seq_one_letter_code
_entity_poly.pdbx_strand_id
1 'polypeptide(L)'
;MKKIVIAIDGHSSSGKSTMAKDLAKEIGYTYIDTGAMYRAVTLYCIQHGFFEGEKIKEEELKASIHDIDISFRLNAETGRPDTYLNGVNVEKEIRGMEVADKVSPVATLGFVRRALVAKQQEMGKAKGIVMDGRDIGTVVFPDAELKLFVTASPEVRAKRRVDELEAKDRKSVV
;
A
#
# COMPACT_ATOMS: atom_id res chain seq x y z
N MET A 1 -4.88 -21.06 -18.14
CA MET A 1 -5.11 -19.62 -18.46
C MET A 1 -3.78 -18.90 -18.40
N LYS A 2 -3.49 -18.00 -19.34
CA LYS A 2 -2.25 -17.19 -19.31
C LYS A 2 -2.35 -16.17 -18.17
N LYS A 3 -1.36 -16.13 -17.27
CA LYS A 3 -1.32 -15.14 -16.19
C LYS A 3 -1.10 -13.74 -16.76
N ILE A 4 -1.77 -12.75 -16.18
CA ILE A 4 -1.68 -11.32 -16.56
C ILE A 4 -1.35 -10.47 -15.35
N VAL A 5 -1.04 -9.19 -15.61
CA VAL A 5 -0.97 -8.13 -14.59
C VAL A 5 -2.27 -7.33 -14.64
N ILE A 6 -2.92 -7.17 -13.49
CA ILE A 6 -4.11 -6.34 -13.34
C ILE A 6 -3.75 -5.13 -12.48
N ALA A 7 -3.82 -3.95 -13.08
CA ALA A 7 -3.59 -2.67 -12.43
C ALA A 7 -4.93 -2.03 -12.04
N ILE A 8 -5.09 -1.67 -10.78
CA ILE A 8 -6.30 -1.03 -10.28
C ILE A 8 -5.92 0.29 -9.63
N ASP A 9 -6.29 1.39 -10.26
CA ASP A 9 -6.02 2.73 -9.78
C ASP A 9 -7.28 3.41 -9.26
N GLY A 10 -7.12 4.43 -8.44
CA GLY A 10 -8.22 5.23 -7.92
C GLY A 10 -7.82 6.01 -6.67
N HIS A 11 -8.66 6.95 -6.31
CA HIS A 11 -8.47 7.77 -5.11
C HIS A 11 -8.69 6.98 -3.81
N SER A 12 -8.27 7.57 -2.70
CA SER A 12 -8.55 7.07 -1.35
C SER A 12 -10.06 6.91 -1.14
N SER A 13 -10.46 5.86 -0.44
CA SER A 13 -11.87 5.55 -0.12
C SER A 13 -12.79 5.37 -1.34
N SER A 14 -12.23 5.06 -2.52
CA SER A 14 -13.01 4.75 -3.73
C SER A 14 -13.58 3.32 -3.75
N GLY A 15 -13.09 2.44 -2.88
CA GLY A 15 -13.43 1.01 -2.86
C GLY A 15 -12.49 0.13 -3.67
N LYS A 16 -11.43 0.70 -4.29
CA LYS A 16 -10.50 -0.04 -5.15
C LYS A 16 -9.82 -1.21 -4.44
N SER A 17 -9.39 -1.02 -3.18
CA SER A 17 -8.66 -2.08 -2.44
C SER A 17 -9.56 -3.27 -2.10
N THR A 18 -10.84 -3.02 -1.79
CA THR A 18 -11.83 -4.09 -1.59
C THR A 18 -12.04 -4.87 -2.88
N MET A 19 -12.29 -4.17 -3.98
CA MET A 19 -12.47 -4.79 -5.29
C MET A 19 -11.23 -5.58 -5.72
N ALA A 20 -10.02 -5.01 -5.52
CA ALA A 20 -8.76 -5.68 -5.88
C ALA A 20 -8.54 -6.97 -5.10
N LYS A 21 -8.85 -6.96 -3.79
CA LYS A 21 -8.76 -8.16 -2.93
C LYS A 21 -9.72 -9.24 -3.36
N ASP A 22 -10.97 -8.88 -3.59
CA ASP A 22 -12.02 -9.83 -3.98
C ASP A 22 -11.72 -10.43 -5.35
N LEU A 23 -11.31 -9.60 -6.31
CA LEU A 23 -10.89 -10.05 -7.64
C LEU A 23 -9.69 -11.02 -7.56
N ALA A 24 -8.65 -10.65 -6.83
CA ALA A 24 -7.46 -11.49 -6.68
C ALA A 24 -7.80 -12.86 -6.09
N LYS A 25 -8.64 -12.87 -5.06
CA LYS A 25 -9.14 -14.11 -4.43
C LYS A 25 -9.92 -14.97 -5.42
N GLU A 26 -10.84 -14.39 -6.15
CA GLU A 26 -11.72 -15.10 -7.09
C GLU A 26 -10.94 -15.77 -8.22
N ILE A 27 -9.91 -15.11 -8.77
CA ILE A 27 -9.13 -15.63 -9.88
C ILE A 27 -7.83 -16.32 -9.46
N GLY A 28 -7.55 -16.43 -8.16
CA GLY A 28 -6.35 -17.09 -7.63
C GLY A 28 -5.05 -16.31 -7.89
N TYR A 29 -5.11 -14.97 -7.96
CA TYR A 29 -3.95 -14.10 -8.14
C TYR A 29 -3.46 -13.56 -6.80
N THR A 30 -2.20 -13.13 -6.79
CA THR A 30 -1.62 -12.45 -5.61
C THR A 30 -2.07 -10.99 -5.58
N TYR A 31 -2.67 -10.56 -4.47
CA TYR A 31 -2.99 -9.16 -4.24
C TYR A 31 -1.79 -8.40 -3.66
N ILE A 32 -1.52 -7.22 -4.20
CA ILE A 32 -0.45 -6.32 -3.75
C ILE A 32 -1.03 -4.94 -3.47
N ASP A 33 -0.95 -4.52 -2.19
CA ASP A 33 -1.36 -3.20 -1.70
C ASP A 33 -0.16 -2.25 -1.72
N THR A 34 -0.08 -1.37 -2.73
CA THR A 34 1.03 -0.42 -2.80
C THR A 34 0.96 0.64 -1.70
N GLY A 35 -0.24 0.98 -1.24
CA GLY A 35 -0.40 1.87 -0.09
C GLY A 35 0.22 1.30 1.19
N ALA A 36 0.12 -0.01 1.39
CA ALA A 36 0.79 -0.70 2.50
C ALA A 36 2.32 -0.60 2.40
N MET A 37 2.88 -0.57 1.18
CA MET A 37 4.34 -0.40 0.99
C MET A 37 4.80 0.98 1.49
N TYR A 38 4.10 2.06 1.14
CA TYR A 38 4.42 3.40 1.65
C TYR A 38 4.26 3.49 3.16
N ARG A 39 3.26 2.84 3.72
CA ARG A 39 3.05 2.76 5.17
C ARG A 39 4.16 1.97 5.87
N ALA A 40 4.68 0.92 5.26
CA ALA A 40 5.81 0.16 5.81
C ALA A 40 7.09 1.01 5.84
N VAL A 41 7.38 1.79 4.78
CA VAL A 41 8.49 2.76 4.78
C VAL A 41 8.28 3.80 5.89
N THR A 42 7.06 4.30 6.05
CA THR A 42 6.73 5.26 7.11
C THR A 42 6.96 4.66 8.51
N LEU A 43 6.53 3.44 8.73
CA LEU A 43 6.78 2.73 9.99
C LEU A 43 8.28 2.57 10.26
N TYR A 44 9.07 2.21 9.24
CA TYR A 44 10.52 2.16 9.35
C TYR A 44 11.10 3.51 9.81
N CYS A 45 10.65 4.61 9.21
CA CYS A 45 11.08 5.95 9.61
C CYS A 45 10.71 6.29 11.07
N ILE A 46 9.54 5.88 11.52
CA ILE A 46 9.10 6.06 12.91
C ILE A 46 10.01 5.27 13.85
N GLN A 47 10.25 3.99 13.57
CA GLN A 47 11.06 3.09 14.38
C GLN A 47 12.53 3.54 14.50
N HIS A 48 13.06 4.23 13.47
CA HIS A 48 14.45 4.71 13.43
C HIS A 48 14.59 6.19 13.82
N GLY A 49 13.51 6.85 14.25
CA GLY A 49 13.57 8.25 14.68
C GLY A 49 13.85 9.24 13.56
N PHE A 50 13.40 8.93 12.33
CA PHE A 50 13.62 9.78 11.16
C PHE A 50 12.60 10.93 11.03
N PHE A 51 11.78 11.16 12.05
CA PHE A 51 10.89 12.30 12.12
C PHE A 51 11.32 13.30 13.19
N GLU A 52 11.28 14.59 12.85
CA GLU A 52 11.34 15.72 13.76
C GLU A 52 10.00 16.48 13.65
N GLY A 53 9.07 16.17 14.58
CA GLY A 53 7.68 16.61 14.44
C GLY A 53 7.06 15.99 13.19
N GLU A 54 6.61 16.83 12.26
CA GLU A 54 6.04 16.40 10.98
C GLU A 54 7.09 16.31 9.85
N LYS A 55 8.32 16.79 10.08
CA LYS A 55 9.38 16.77 9.10
C LYS A 55 10.12 15.44 9.11
N ILE A 56 10.41 14.95 7.92
CA ILE A 56 11.21 13.74 7.74
C ILE A 56 12.68 14.10 7.52
N LYS A 57 13.57 13.32 8.12
CA LYS A 57 15.01 13.36 7.88
C LYS A 57 15.33 12.63 6.57
N GLU A 58 15.28 13.37 5.47
CA GLU A 58 15.35 12.78 4.12
C GLU A 58 16.67 12.09 3.85
N GLU A 59 17.79 12.65 4.31
CA GLU A 59 19.13 12.10 4.04
C GLU A 59 19.34 10.76 4.76
N GLU A 60 18.84 10.62 5.99
CA GLU A 60 18.88 9.37 6.76
C GLU A 60 18.03 8.30 6.09
N LEU A 61 16.83 8.66 5.64
CA LEU A 61 15.97 7.72 4.92
C LEU A 61 16.61 7.32 3.58
N LYS A 62 17.17 8.27 2.85
CA LYS A 62 17.84 8.01 1.57
C LYS A 62 19.02 7.07 1.72
N ALA A 63 19.82 7.23 2.80
CA ALA A 63 20.91 6.32 3.11
C ALA A 63 20.43 4.90 3.45
N SER A 64 19.23 4.78 4.04
CA SER A 64 18.66 3.50 4.52
C SER A 64 17.68 2.85 3.55
N ILE A 65 17.33 3.48 2.44
CA ILE A 65 16.25 3.01 1.56
C ILE A 65 16.48 1.59 1.02
N HIS A 66 17.74 1.19 0.84
CA HIS A 66 18.13 -0.13 0.37
C HIS A 66 18.03 -1.23 1.44
N ASP A 67 17.97 -0.83 2.71
CA ASP A 67 17.84 -1.75 3.85
C ASP A 67 16.36 -2.05 4.17
N ILE A 68 15.45 -1.40 3.47
CA ILE A 68 14.01 -1.58 3.66
C ILE A 68 13.51 -2.67 2.72
N ASP A 69 13.32 -3.87 3.26
CA ASP A 69 12.70 -4.97 2.53
C ASP A 69 11.22 -5.11 2.88
N ILE A 70 10.37 -5.09 1.85
CA ILE A 70 8.92 -5.21 1.98
C ILE A 70 8.45 -6.41 1.18
N SER A 71 7.72 -7.29 1.84
CA SER A 71 7.12 -8.47 1.22
C SER A 71 5.68 -8.68 1.69
N PHE A 72 4.95 -9.49 0.95
CA PHE A 72 3.57 -9.88 1.27
C PHE A 72 3.51 -11.40 1.42
N ARG A 73 2.86 -11.88 2.47
CA ARG A 73 2.66 -13.31 2.71
C ARG A 73 1.21 -13.59 3.00
N LEU A 74 0.66 -14.61 2.35
CA LEU A 74 -0.72 -15.02 2.57
C LEU A 74 -0.93 -15.43 4.03
N ASN A 75 -1.89 -14.80 4.68
CA ASN A 75 -2.34 -15.20 6.00
C ASN A 75 -3.45 -16.22 5.84
N ALA A 76 -3.22 -17.44 6.31
CA ALA A 76 -4.16 -18.55 6.17
C ALA A 76 -5.48 -18.35 6.93
N GLU A 77 -5.47 -17.57 8.02
CA GLU A 77 -6.67 -17.30 8.83
C GLU A 77 -7.59 -16.29 8.15
N THR A 78 -7.01 -15.24 7.57
CA THR A 78 -7.78 -14.16 6.92
C THR A 78 -8.01 -14.38 5.44
N GLY A 79 -7.23 -15.27 4.80
CA GLY A 79 -7.21 -15.45 3.35
C GLY A 79 -6.70 -14.23 2.58
N ARG A 80 -5.99 -13.32 3.25
CA ARG A 80 -5.44 -12.08 2.69
C ARG A 80 -3.94 -12.00 2.93
N PRO A 81 -3.19 -11.31 2.06
CA PRO A 81 -1.77 -11.08 2.32
C PRO A 81 -1.57 -10.10 3.48
N ASP A 82 -0.68 -10.43 4.40
CA ASP A 82 -0.14 -9.52 5.39
C ASP A 82 1.16 -8.90 4.89
N THR A 83 1.41 -7.67 5.32
CA THR A 83 2.62 -6.91 4.98
C THR A 83 3.73 -7.22 5.97
N TYR A 84 4.92 -7.49 5.42
CA TYR A 84 6.14 -7.76 6.18
C TYR A 84 7.19 -6.69 5.88
N LEU A 85 7.80 -6.17 6.92
CA LEU A 85 8.92 -5.24 6.88
C LEU A 85 10.15 -5.93 7.47
N ASN A 86 11.20 -6.09 6.67
CA ASN A 86 12.44 -6.77 7.07
C ASN A 86 12.16 -8.12 7.74
N GLY A 87 11.21 -8.90 7.20
CA GLY A 87 10.83 -10.21 7.68
C GLY A 87 9.87 -10.25 8.88
N VAL A 88 9.49 -9.09 9.41
CA VAL A 88 8.53 -8.97 10.54
C VAL A 88 7.15 -8.60 10.02
N ASN A 89 6.10 -9.30 10.48
CA ASN A 89 4.72 -8.96 10.17
C ASN A 89 4.37 -7.61 10.82
N VAL A 90 4.01 -6.63 10.00
CA VAL A 90 3.66 -5.27 10.42
C VAL A 90 2.26 -4.85 9.98
N GLU A 91 1.43 -5.81 9.54
CA GLU A 91 0.12 -5.49 8.99
C GLU A 91 -0.77 -4.69 9.94
N LYS A 92 -0.69 -4.97 11.23
CA LYS A 92 -1.45 -4.24 12.25
C LYS A 92 -0.88 -2.84 12.48
N GLU A 93 0.42 -2.73 12.63
CA GLU A 93 1.13 -1.49 12.94
C GLU A 93 0.98 -0.47 11.81
N ILE A 94 1.10 -0.89 10.56
CA ILE A 94 0.96 0.02 9.41
C ILE A 94 -0.46 0.56 9.22
N ARG A 95 -1.46 -0.04 9.86
CA ARG A 95 -2.86 0.44 9.85
C ARG A 95 -3.16 1.40 11.00
N GLY A 96 -2.21 1.61 11.92
CA GLY A 96 -2.35 2.53 13.05
C GLY A 96 -2.43 3.99 12.64
N MET A 97 -2.94 4.83 13.57
CA MET A 97 -3.10 6.26 13.32
C MET A 97 -1.76 6.97 13.14
N GLU A 98 -0.75 6.62 13.92
CA GLU A 98 0.57 7.24 13.84
C GLU A 98 1.19 7.12 12.44
N VAL A 99 1.07 5.96 11.81
CA VAL A 99 1.51 5.75 10.42
C VAL A 99 0.61 6.51 9.45
N ALA A 100 -0.71 6.50 9.68
CA ALA A 100 -1.67 7.19 8.83
C ALA A 100 -1.41 8.69 8.74
N ASP A 101 -1.04 9.32 9.86
CA ASP A 101 -0.77 10.75 9.94
C ASP A 101 0.56 11.15 9.27
N LYS A 102 1.53 10.22 9.23
CA LYS A 102 2.89 10.48 8.74
C LYS A 102 3.18 9.92 7.34
N VAL A 103 2.27 9.20 6.73
CA VAL A 103 2.52 8.56 5.42
C VAL A 103 2.62 9.56 4.27
N SER A 104 1.88 10.66 4.32
CA SER A 104 1.84 11.63 3.22
C SER A 104 3.21 12.27 2.91
N PRO A 105 3.95 12.82 3.89
CA PRO A 105 5.30 13.32 3.63
C PRO A 105 6.23 12.29 3.00
N VAL A 106 6.20 11.04 3.47
CA VAL A 106 7.02 9.95 2.93
C VAL A 106 6.66 9.63 1.47
N ALA A 107 5.36 9.57 1.18
CA ALA A 107 4.86 9.24 -0.16
C ALA A 107 5.15 10.30 -1.22
N THR A 108 5.46 11.55 -0.81
CA THR A 108 5.83 12.63 -1.74
C THR A 108 7.31 12.60 -2.14
N LEU A 109 8.16 11.85 -1.42
CA LEU A 109 9.60 11.80 -1.69
C LEU A 109 9.88 11.02 -2.98
N GLY A 110 10.49 11.69 -3.96
CA GLY A 110 10.74 11.12 -5.27
C GLY A 110 11.64 9.88 -5.25
N PHE A 111 12.65 9.83 -4.36
CA PHE A 111 13.53 8.67 -4.25
C PHE A 111 12.81 7.45 -3.61
N VAL A 112 11.91 7.68 -2.65
CA VAL A 112 11.07 6.61 -2.09
C VAL A 112 10.15 6.03 -3.16
N ARG A 113 9.49 6.90 -3.94
CA ARG A 113 8.63 6.45 -5.04
C ARG A 113 9.41 5.62 -6.05
N ARG A 114 10.59 6.07 -6.49
CA ARG A 114 11.43 5.31 -7.42
C ARG A 114 11.81 3.94 -6.88
N ALA A 115 12.24 3.87 -5.62
CA ALA A 115 12.59 2.60 -4.97
C ALA A 115 11.40 1.64 -4.90
N LEU A 116 10.22 2.14 -4.52
CA LEU A 116 9.02 1.31 -4.44
C LEU A 116 8.49 0.89 -5.81
N VAL A 117 8.53 1.77 -6.82
CA VAL A 117 8.16 1.41 -8.20
C VAL A 117 9.05 0.28 -8.72
N ALA A 118 10.36 0.35 -8.52
CA ALA A 118 11.28 -0.73 -8.91
C ALA A 118 10.91 -2.07 -8.23
N LYS A 119 10.59 -2.04 -6.95
CA LYS A 119 10.16 -3.22 -6.20
C LYS A 119 8.81 -3.76 -6.69
N GLN A 120 7.86 -2.89 -6.97
CA GLN A 120 6.55 -3.24 -7.54
C GLN A 120 6.68 -3.92 -8.90
N GLN A 121 7.54 -3.38 -9.78
CA GLN A 121 7.83 -3.96 -11.08
C GLN A 121 8.46 -5.35 -10.95
N GLU A 122 9.36 -5.54 -9.99
CA GLU A 122 9.94 -6.86 -9.69
C GLU A 122 8.88 -7.87 -9.26
N MET A 123 7.97 -7.47 -8.38
CA MET A 123 6.85 -8.31 -7.92
C MET A 123 5.93 -8.73 -9.08
N GLY A 124 5.83 -7.94 -10.12
CA GLY A 124 4.96 -8.20 -11.29
C GLY A 124 5.58 -9.04 -12.39
N LYS A 125 6.89 -9.35 -12.34
CA LYS A 125 7.58 -10.08 -13.41
C LYS A 125 6.97 -11.44 -13.74
N ALA A 126 6.54 -12.19 -12.72
CA ALA A 126 5.91 -13.49 -12.88
C ALA A 126 4.44 -13.41 -13.32
N LYS A 127 3.87 -12.21 -13.37
CA LYS A 127 2.43 -11.98 -13.61
C LYS A 127 1.55 -12.71 -12.57
N GLY A 128 0.24 -12.80 -12.81
CA GLY A 128 -0.68 -13.41 -11.85
C GLY A 128 -0.86 -12.55 -10.60
N ILE A 129 -0.85 -11.23 -10.77
CA ILE A 129 -1.01 -10.26 -9.69
C ILE A 129 -2.17 -9.31 -9.97
N VAL A 130 -2.79 -8.85 -8.88
CA VAL A 130 -3.67 -7.68 -8.84
C VAL A 130 -3.01 -6.66 -7.94
N MET A 131 -2.60 -5.54 -8.51
CA MET A 131 -1.94 -4.47 -7.77
C MET A 131 -2.83 -3.23 -7.74
N ASP A 132 -3.09 -2.69 -6.56
CA ASP A 132 -3.85 -1.45 -6.43
C ASP A 132 -2.98 -0.29 -5.95
N GLY A 133 -3.32 0.90 -6.45
CA GLY A 133 -2.60 2.12 -6.13
C GLY A 133 -3.22 3.35 -6.76
N ARG A 134 -2.38 4.27 -7.23
CA ARG A 134 -2.80 5.53 -7.84
C ARG A 134 -2.25 5.74 -9.25
N ASP A 135 -1.16 5.10 -9.59
CA ASP A 135 -0.43 5.25 -10.84
C ASP A 135 0.10 3.89 -11.36
N ILE A 136 -0.57 2.80 -10.98
CA ILE A 136 -0.12 1.45 -11.33
C ILE A 136 -0.19 1.23 -12.83
N GLY A 137 -1.31 1.55 -13.45
CA GLY A 137 -1.52 1.34 -14.88
C GLY A 137 -0.86 2.41 -15.79
N THR A 138 -0.26 3.46 -15.21
CA THR A 138 0.38 4.54 -15.95
C THR A 138 1.89 4.58 -15.75
N VAL A 139 2.38 4.31 -14.56
CA VAL A 139 3.80 4.42 -14.19
C VAL A 139 4.42 3.05 -13.91
N VAL A 140 3.77 2.24 -13.09
CA VAL A 140 4.36 0.96 -12.64
C VAL A 140 4.27 -0.10 -13.75
N PHE A 141 3.07 -0.31 -14.29
CA PHE A 141 2.79 -1.27 -15.36
C PHE A 141 2.02 -0.61 -16.51
N PRO A 142 2.69 0.24 -17.30
CA PRO A 142 2.04 0.87 -18.46
C PRO A 142 1.54 -0.16 -19.50
N ASP A 143 2.13 -1.36 -19.49
CA ASP A 143 1.77 -2.48 -20.39
C ASP A 143 0.92 -3.54 -19.69
N ALA A 144 0.31 -3.24 -18.51
CA ALA A 144 -0.61 -4.16 -17.87
C ALA A 144 -1.74 -4.57 -18.81
N GLU A 145 -2.04 -5.85 -18.87
CA GLU A 145 -3.07 -6.41 -19.77
C GLU A 145 -4.47 -5.93 -19.40
N LEU A 146 -4.71 -5.67 -18.11
CA LEU A 146 -5.96 -5.08 -17.64
C LEU A 146 -5.67 -3.90 -16.71
N LYS A 147 -6.26 -2.76 -17.03
CA LYS A 147 -6.19 -1.53 -16.27
C LYS A 147 -7.58 -1.08 -15.88
N LEU A 148 -7.84 -0.91 -14.61
CA LEU A 148 -9.12 -0.45 -14.08
C LEU A 148 -8.90 0.85 -13.30
N PHE A 149 -9.79 1.81 -13.48
CA PHE A 149 -9.82 3.02 -12.67
C PHE A 149 -11.12 3.08 -11.88
N VAL A 150 -11.01 2.98 -10.55
CA VAL A 150 -12.17 2.94 -9.64
C VAL A 150 -12.46 4.33 -9.13
N THR A 151 -13.68 4.80 -9.39
CA THR A 151 -14.14 6.11 -8.94
C THR A 151 -15.29 5.99 -7.93
N ALA A 152 -15.41 6.98 -7.08
CA ALA A 152 -16.57 7.25 -6.25
C ALA A 152 -16.69 8.77 -6.10
N SER A 153 -17.91 9.28 -5.90
CA SER A 153 -18.10 10.72 -5.72
C SER A 153 -17.35 11.22 -4.47
N PRO A 154 -16.96 12.50 -4.43
CA PRO A 154 -16.29 13.08 -3.27
C PRO A 154 -17.08 12.89 -1.98
N GLU A 155 -18.40 13.00 -2.03
CA GLU A 155 -19.32 12.83 -0.89
C GLU A 155 -19.28 11.41 -0.35
N VAL A 156 -19.34 10.41 -1.26
CA VAL A 156 -19.25 8.99 -0.89
C VAL A 156 -17.89 8.68 -0.29
N ARG A 157 -16.81 9.20 -0.84
CA ARG A 157 -15.45 9.00 -0.32
C ARG A 157 -15.26 9.65 1.04
N ALA A 158 -15.77 10.88 1.22
CA ALA A 158 -15.73 11.57 2.50
C ALA A 158 -16.49 10.81 3.58
N LYS A 159 -17.71 10.34 3.29
CA LYS A 159 -18.51 9.54 4.22
C LYS A 159 -17.78 8.25 4.63
N ARG A 160 -17.27 7.50 3.66
CA ARG A 160 -16.51 6.26 3.94
C ARG A 160 -15.29 6.54 4.83
N ARG A 161 -14.61 7.69 4.62
CA ARG A 161 -13.44 8.05 5.44
C ARG A 161 -13.84 8.39 6.87
N VAL A 162 -14.95 9.11 7.06
CA VAL A 162 -15.50 9.37 8.41
C VAL A 162 -15.85 8.06 9.11
N ASP A 163 -16.61 7.19 8.45
CA ASP A 163 -17.01 5.89 9.01
C ASP A 163 -15.78 5.04 9.42
N GLU A 164 -14.72 5.04 8.60
CA GLU A 164 -13.46 4.35 8.92
C GLU A 164 -12.77 4.92 10.16
N LEU A 165 -12.72 6.24 10.31
CA LEU A 165 -12.10 6.91 11.45
C LEU A 165 -12.89 6.66 12.73
N GLU A 166 -14.20 6.82 12.70
CA GLU A 166 -15.08 6.54 13.84
C GLU A 166 -14.98 5.07 14.30
N ALA A 167 -14.89 4.13 13.35
CA ALA A 167 -14.73 2.71 13.69
C ALA A 167 -13.36 2.41 14.36
N LYS A 168 -12.32 3.17 14.02
CA LYS A 168 -11.01 3.06 14.66
C LYS A 168 -11.01 3.68 16.05
N ASP A 169 -11.61 4.86 16.24
CA ASP A 169 -11.71 5.52 17.54
C ASP A 169 -12.48 4.65 18.55
N ARG A 170 -13.58 4.04 18.14
CA ARG A 170 -14.34 3.11 18.99
C ARG A 170 -13.54 1.87 19.41
N LYS A 171 -12.60 1.41 18.59
CA LYS A 171 -11.73 0.26 18.93
C LYS A 171 -10.56 0.62 19.84
N SER A 172 -10.21 1.90 19.94
CA SER A 172 -9.16 2.38 20.84
C SER A 172 -9.62 2.65 22.28
N VAL A 173 -10.93 2.59 22.53
CA VAL A 173 -11.59 2.88 23.83
C VAL A 173 -12.02 1.61 24.58
N VAL A 174 -11.71 0.42 24.05
CA VAL A 174 -12.03 -0.88 24.70
C VAL A 174 -10.78 -1.59 25.16
#